data_771ea9d12c8a7dd082de110b850bb5d8
#
_entry.id   771ea9d12c8a7dd082de110b850bb5d8
#
_cell.length_a   1.000
_cell.length_b   1.000
_cell.length_c   1.000
_cell.angle_alpha   90.00
_cell.angle_beta   90.00
_cell.angle_gamma   90.00
#
_symmetry.space_group_name_H-M   'P 1'
#
loop_
_entity.id
_entity.type
_entity.pdbx_description
1 polymer ?
#
loop_
_entity_poly.entity_id
_entity_poly.type
_entity_poly.pdbx_seq_one_letter_code
_entity_poly.pdbx_strand_id
1 'polypeptide(L)'
;MQASEMSRRSLAVAILSTIVEWYDFTLYLYVATLLSRIFFGGGATGLGETLAGFALAYAMRPFGAIVFGHIGDRHGRRLTMLLSMGMMTAAMLATALLPTQAQVGPAAGWMLLALRCLMAFSVGGKYTGVVAYLMEGARARRRGFVASLASAASEIGALLAAGVAAATVALMDDASLAEWGWRIPFFVGAGMAGLVLLARSTMEESPDFLRQQAQSRVPRNPLRQSLTRHRLPILRGFAISALGSITYYVGITYVPSFLTGTGAMAEGAALWLSTAAALVVILVTPFTGLLADRIGRRPVLLSLGMAGAALPMPMFLLMTGGGGGALLGAVMLAALGGAVSAVGAVTTAEQFPGEGRLTGLALGATTATALFGGLTPWLAHWLIARTGWTLAPGAMIAIVALAVLPVLLRLPETAPARLE
;
A
#
# COMPACT_ATOMS: atom_id res chain seq x y z
N MET A 1 13.41 -20.11 26.74
CA MET A 1 13.39 -18.64 26.84
C MET A 1 12.16 -18.14 26.13
N GLN A 2 11.17 -17.62 26.87
CA GLN A 2 10.02 -16.96 26.28
C GLN A 2 10.51 -15.80 25.42
N ALA A 3 10.06 -15.74 24.16
CA ALA A 3 10.34 -14.60 23.31
C ALA A 3 9.79 -13.35 24.00
N SER A 4 10.66 -12.39 24.31
CA SER A 4 10.26 -11.10 24.85
C SER A 4 9.34 -10.45 23.84
N GLU A 5 8.10 -10.20 24.24
CA GLU A 5 7.12 -9.48 23.41
C GLU A 5 7.57 -8.02 23.32
N MET A 6 7.43 -7.42 22.15
CA MET A 6 7.68 -5.98 22.02
C MET A 6 6.64 -5.17 22.79
N SER A 7 7.05 -3.97 23.22
CA SER A 7 6.13 -3.06 23.89
C SER A 7 4.95 -2.67 22.99
N ARG A 8 3.76 -2.53 23.59
CA ARG A 8 2.58 -2.03 22.86
C ARG A 8 2.82 -0.67 22.21
N ARG A 9 3.70 0.13 22.79
CA ARG A 9 4.11 1.43 22.28
C ARG A 9 4.84 1.27 20.92
N SER A 10 5.83 0.37 20.84
CA SER A 10 6.56 0.11 19.60
C SER A 10 5.66 -0.39 18.49
N LEU A 11 4.72 -1.30 18.80
CA LEU A 11 3.73 -1.78 17.84
C LEU A 11 2.79 -0.65 17.36
N ALA A 12 2.30 0.21 18.28
CA ALA A 12 1.46 1.34 17.93
C ALA A 12 2.17 2.35 17.02
N VAL A 13 3.43 2.67 17.32
CA VAL A 13 4.25 3.57 16.49
C VAL A 13 4.45 2.98 15.08
N ALA A 14 4.65 1.67 14.96
CA ALA A 14 4.75 1.00 13.67
C ALA A 14 3.45 1.13 12.85
N ILE A 15 2.28 0.93 13.49
CA ILE A 15 0.96 1.08 12.86
C ILE A 15 0.73 2.54 12.44
N LEU A 16 0.94 3.51 13.35
CA LEU A 16 0.78 4.94 13.06
C LEU A 16 1.65 5.41 11.89
N SER A 17 2.83 4.82 11.74
CA SER A 17 3.69 5.16 10.60
C SER A 17 3.10 4.78 9.24
N THR A 18 2.22 3.79 9.18
CA THR A 18 1.50 3.41 7.95
C THR A 18 0.48 4.47 7.58
N ILE A 19 -0.19 5.09 8.57
CA ILE A 19 -1.10 6.22 8.32
C ILE A 19 -0.39 7.34 7.57
N VAL A 20 0.79 7.75 8.04
CA VAL A 20 1.57 8.84 7.42
C VAL A 20 2.05 8.48 6.01
N GLU A 21 2.44 7.22 5.80
CA GLU A 21 2.86 6.73 4.49
C GLU A 21 1.74 6.84 3.45
N TRP A 22 0.56 6.34 3.80
CA TRP A 22 -0.58 6.36 2.89
C TRP A 22 -1.21 7.74 2.77
N TYR A 23 -1.09 8.59 3.80
CA TYR A 23 -1.43 10.01 3.69
C TYR A 23 -0.67 10.68 2.54
N ASP A 24 0.66 10.58 2.52
CA ASP A 24 1.46 11.21 1.46
C ASP A 24 1.18 10.61 0.09
N PHE A 25 1.11 9.29 0.01
CA PHE A 25 0.88 8.60 -1.23
C PHE A 25 -0.43 9.02 -1.91
N THR A 26 -1.52 9.06 -1.15
CA THR A 26 -2.83 9.43 -1.66
C THR A 26 -3.01 10.93 -1.81
N LEU A 27 -2.39 11.74 -0.95
CA LEU A 27 -2.42 13.19 -1.05
C LEU A 27 -2.03 13.69 -2.43
N TYR A 28 -0.94 13.16 -2.99
CA TYR A 28 -0.47 13.57 -4.31
C TYR A 28 -1.55 13.40 -5.40
N LEU A 29 -2.30 12.31 -5.34
CA LEU A 29 -3.39 12.05 -6.28
C LEU A 29 -4.58 13.00 -6.07
N TYR A 30 -4.95 13.27 -4.82
CA TYR A 30 -6.05 14.19 -4.50
C TYR A 30 -5.76 15.63 -4.92
N VAL A 31 -4.51 16.06 -4.84
CA VAL A 31 -4.10 17.41 -5.27
C VAL A 31 -3.46 17.44 -6.66
N ALA A 32 -3.54 16.37 -7.45
CA ALA A 32 -2.87 16.26 -8.75
C ALA A 32 -3.24 17.39 -9.72
N THR A 33 -4.51 17.76 -9.80
CA THR A 33 -4.99 18.88 -10.64
C THR A 33 -4.39 20.22 -10.19
N LEU A 34 -4.27 20.43 -8.89
CA LEU A 34 -3.64 21.61 -8.31
C LEU A 34 -2.16 21.64 -8.61
N LEU A 35 -1.45 20.53 -8.37
CA LEU A 35 -0.03 20.39 -8.68
C LEU A 35 0.27 20.58 -10.16
N SER A 36 -0.62 20.09 -11.05
CA SER A 36 -0.45 20.27 -12.49
C SER A 36 -0.43 21.74 -12.88
N ARG A 37 -1.30 22.56 -12.29
CA ARG A 37 -1.34 24.03 -12.52
C ARG A 37 -0.09 24.72 -11.98
N ILE A 38 0.42 24.30 -10.84
CA ILE A 38 1.53 24.95 -10.14
C ILE A 38 2.89 24.57 -10.72
N PHE A 39 3.08 23.32 -11.15
CA PHE A 39 4.39 22.78 -11.53
C PHE A 39 4.53 22.47 -13.03
N PHE A 40 3.42 22.31 -13.78
CA PHE A 40 3.41 21.86 -15.16
C PHE A 40 2.56 22.73 -16.09
N GLY A 41 2.16 23.92 -15.66
CA GLY A 41 1.39 24.86 -16.48
C GLY A 41 -0.10 24.55 -16.65
N GLY A 42 -0.60 23.48 -16.03
CA GLY A 42 -2.01 23.11 -16.06
C GLY A 42 -2.50 22.48 -17.37
N GLY A 43 -3.82 22.40 -17.51
CA GLY A 43 -4.46 21.78 -18.67
C GLY A 43 -4.28 20.25 -18.73
N ALA A 44 -4.71 19.66 -19.83
CA ALA A 44 -4.61 18.21 -20.04
C ALA A 44 -3.17 17.70 -20.09
N THR A 45 -2.26 18.47 -20.69
CA THR A 45 -0.84 18.14 -20.78
C THR A 45 -0.19 18.15 -19.40
N GLY A 46 -0.37 19.23 -18.62
CA GLY A 46 0.21 19.33 -17.26
C GLY A 46 -0.33 18.27 -16.31
N LEU A 47 -1.62 17.91 -16.40
CA LEU A 47 -2.18 16.81 -15.64
C LEU A 47 -1.56 15.47 -16.07
N GLY A 48 -1.37 15.26 -17.39
CA GLY A 48 -0.71 14.08 -17.92
C GLY A 48 0.72 13.93 -17.39
N GLU A 49 1.50 15.03 -17.36
CA GLU A 49 2.86 15.05 -16.80
C GLU A 49 2.88 14.77 -15.30
N THR A 50 1.92 15.31 -14.54
CA THR A 50 1.77 15.04 -13.10
C THR A 50 1.51 13.55 -12.84
N LEU A 51 0.58 12.94 -13.58
CA LEU A 51 0.24 11.52 -13.44
C LEU A 51 1.36 10.60 -13.96
N ALA A 52 2.04 10.98 -15.04
CA ALA A 52 3.23 10.25 -15.52
C ALA A 52 4.36 10.28 -14.47
N GLY A 53 4.56 11.43 -13.81
CA GLY A 53 5.50 11.56 -12.70
C GLY A 53 5.15 10.65 -11.53
N PHE A 54 3.87 10.49 -11.21
CA PHE A 54 3.41 9.53 -10.20
C PHE A 54 3.74 8.08 -10.61
N ALA A 55 3.45 7.70 -11.85
CA ALA A 55 3.72 6.35 -12.34
C ALA A 55 5.22 6.03 -12.33
N LEU A 56 6.06 6.99 -12.76
CA LEU A 56 7.52 6.84 -12.72
C LEU A 56 8.04 6.72 -11.29
N ALA A 57 7.54 7.56 -10.38
CA ALA A 57 7.88 7.47 -8.96
C ALA A 57 7.48 6.10 -8.39
N TYR A 58 6.32 5.57 -8.79
CA TYR A 58 5.88 4.24 -8.33
C TYR A 58 6.86 3.13 -8.71
N ALA A 59 7.49 3.23 -9.89
CA ALA A 59 8.50 2.29 -10.34
C ALA A 59 9.78 2.29 -9.47
N MET A 60 10.01 3.35 -8.68
CA MET A 60 11.14 3.39 -7.73
C MET A 60 10.93 2.54 -6.48
N ARG A 61 9.70 2.11 -6.17
CA ARG A 61 9.39 1.30 -4.97
C ARG A 61 10.14 -0.04 -4.91
N PRO A 62 10.19 -0.86 -5.95
CA PRO A 62 10.97 -2.11 -5.92
C PRO A 62 12.46 -1.88 -5.62
N PHE A 63 13.06 -0.81 -6.19
CA PHE A 63 14.46 -0.49 -5.92
C PHE A 63 14.67 -0.11 -4.44
N GLY A 64 13.82 0.76 -3.91
CA GLY A 64 13.84 1.10 -2.49
C GLY A 64 13.63 -0.12 -1.60
N ALA A 65 12.69 -1.01 -1.97
CA ALA A 65 12.43 -2.23 -1.23
C ALA A 65 13.65 -3.16 -1.15
N ILE A 66 14.39 -3.32 -2.24
CA ILE A 66 15.62 -4.13 -2.26
C ILE A 66 16.69 -3.52 -1.36
N VAL A 67 16.89 -2.20 -1.46
CA VAL A 67 17.91 -1.48 -0.64
C VAL A 67 17.55 -1.54 0.84
N PHE A 68 16.33 -1.14 1.20
CA PHE A 68 15.89 -1.16 2.60
C PHE A 68 15.70 -2.57 3.15
N GLY A 69 15.32 -3.53 2.31
CA GLY A 69 15.30 -4.95 2.67
C GLY A 69 16.69 -5.45 3.05
N HIS A 70 17.70 -5.13 2.23
CA HIS A 70 19.09 -5.47 2.52
C HIS A 70 19.60 -4.83 3.82
N ILE A 71 19.33 -3.53 4.01
CA ILE A 71 19.71 -2.81 5.24
C ILE A 71 19.02 -3.46 6.45
N GLY A 72 17.73 -3.75 6.37
CA GLY A 72 16.96 -4.29 7.48
C GLY A 72 17.31 -5.70 7.88
N ASP A 73 17.70 -6.54 6.93
CA ASP A 73 18.17 -7.90 7.23
C ASP A 73 19.60 -7.92 7.76
N ARG A 74 20.42 -6.89 7.46
CA ARG A 74 21.82 -6.80 7.88
C ARG A 74 22.06 -5.97 9.14
N HIS A 75 21.33 -4.85 9.31
CA HIS A 75 21.58 -3.85 10.34
C HIS A 75 20.40 -3.65 11.30
N GLY A 76 19.31 -4.38 11.10
CA GLY A 76 18.13 -4.34 11.97
C GLY A 76 16.93 -3.59 11.37
N ARG A 77 15.76 -3.97 11.86
CA ARG A 77 14.48 -3.44 11.39
C ARG A 77 14.29 -1.98 11.81
N ARG A 78 14.70 -1.65 13.04
CA ARG A 78 14.63 -0.29 13.61
C ARG A 78 15.39 0.72 12.75
N LEU A 79 16.64 0.44 12.37
CA LEU A 79 17.45 1.34 11.56
C LEU A 79 16.80 1.59 10.20
N THR A 80 16.34 0.55 9.53
CA THR A 80 15.64 0.66 8.24
C THR A 80 14.42 1.53 8.33
N MET A 81 13.61 1.34 9.38
CA MET A 81 12.40 2.12 9.61
C MET A 81 12.71 3.60 9.92
N LEU A 82 13.80 3.88 10.63
CA LEU A 82 14.26 5.26 10.91
C LEU A 82 14.75 5.94 9.62
N LEU A 83 15.60 5.29 8.84
CA LEU A 83 16.15 5.84 7.60
C LEU A 83 15.05 6.13 6.58
N SER A 84 14.17 5.16 6.35
CA SER A 84 13.06 5.34 5.41
C SER A 84 12.12 6.47 5.83
N MET A 85 11.79 6.57 7.14
CA MET A 85 10.94 7.64 7.66
C MET A 85 11.63 9.00 7.61
N GLY A 86 12.92 9.07 7.91
CA GLY A 86 13.72 10.30 7.81
C GLY A 86 13.75 10.83 6.39
N MET A 87 14.02 9.96 5.40
CA MET A 87 13.97 10.33 3.98
C MET A 87 12.60 10.81 3.55
N MET A 88 11.54 10.13 3.97
CA MET A 88 10.16 10.51 3.70
C MET A 88 9.83 11.88 4.30
N THR A 89 10.16 12.09 5.58
CA THR A 89 9.93 13.38 6.26
C THR A 89 10.65 14.52 5.54
N ALA A 90 11.92 14.32 5.19
CA ALA A 90 12.70 15.30 4.46
C ALA A 90 12.11 15.60 3.07
N ALA A 91 11.69 14.56 2.33
CA ALA A 91 11.09 14.73 1.00
C ALA A 91 9.74 15.43 1.06
N MET A 92 8.88 15.15 2.05
CA MET A 92 7.61 15.86 2.25
C MET A 92 7.84 17.35 2.57
N LEU A 93 8.75 17.63 3.50
CA LEU A 93 9.09 19.00 3.86
C LEU A 93 9.70 19.76 2.66
N ALA A 94 10.63 19.12 1.94
CA ALA A 94 11.20 19.70 0.73
C ALA A 94 10.14 19.96 -0.34
N THR A 95 9.14 19.06 -0.51
CA THR A 95 8.01 19.27 -1.42
C THR A 95 7.21 20.51 -1.02
N ALA A 96 6.89 20.69 0.27
CA ALA A 96 6.19 21.88 0.75
C ALA A 96 6.95 23.19 0.52
N LEU A 97 8.28 23.14 0.44
CA LEU A 97 9.16 24.30 0.25
C LEU A 97 9.57 24.53 -1.22
N LEU A 98 9.10 23.70 -2.17
CA LEU A 98 9.45 23.85 -3.58
C LEU A 98 9.04 25.19 -4.15
N PRO A 99 9.89 25.80 -5.00
CA PRO A 99 9.48 26.93 -5.84
C PRO A 99 8.50 26.46 -6.91
N THR A 100 7.59 27.35 -7.32
CA THR A 100 6.59 27.08 -8.36
C THR A 100 7.17 27.26 -9.76
N GLN A 101 6.44 26.80 -10.78
CA GLN A 101 6.81 27.04 -12.17
C GLN A 101 6.90 28.54 -12.51
N ALA A 102 6.07 29.39 -11.89
CA ALA A 102 6.12 30.82 -12.07
C ALA A 102 7.44 31.45 -11.57
N GLN A 103 8.10 30.81 -10.60
CA GLN A 103 9.34 31.31 -9.99
C GLN A 103 10.61 30.79 -10.69
N VAL A 104 10.65 29.51 -11.08
CA VAL A 104 11.86 28.85 -11.61
C VAL A 104 11.64 28.14 -12.96
N GLY A 105 10.49 28.35 -13.59
CA GLY A 105 10.17 27.75 -14.88
C GLY A 105 10.01 26.23 -14.81
N PRO A 106 10.29 25.49 -15.91
CA PRO A 106 10.10 24.04 -16.00
C PRO A 106 10.92 23.23 -14.99
N ALA A 107 11.95 23.82 -14.39
CA ALA A 107 12.74 23.16 -13.35
C ALA A 107 11.90 22.76 -12.13
N ALA A 108 10.82 23.51 -11.83
CA ALA A 108 9.90 23.18 -10.74
C ALA A 108 9.30 21.76 -10.88
N GLY A 109 8.84 21.40 -12.07
CA GLY A 109 8.30 20.07 -12.37
C GLY A 109 9.33 18.95 -12.17
N TRP A 110 10.56 19.16 -12.63
CA TRP A 110 11.64 18.18 -12.42
C TRP A 110 12.04 18.02 -10.95
N MET A 111 12.05 19.13 -10.18
CA MET A 111 12.30 19.09 -8.75
C MET A 111 11.20 18.31 -8.02
N LEU A 112 9.93 18.54 -8.35
CA LEU A 112 8.80 17.78 -7.82
C LEU A 112 8.93 16.30 -8.14
N LEU A 113 9.24 15.96 -9.40
CA LEU A 113 9.43 14.58 -9.83
C LEU A 113 10.59 13.90 -9.07
N ALA A 114 11.72 14.57 -8.90
CA ALA A 114 12.86 14.04 -8.15
C ALA A 114 12.48 13.73 -6.69
N LEU A 115 11.75 14.64 -6.02
CA LEU A 115 11.27 14.42 -4.66
C LEU A 115 10.22 13.29 -4.60
N ARG A 116 9.35 13.15 -5.60
CA ARG A 116 8.42 12.02 -5.69
C ARG A 116 9.14 10.67 -5.86
N CYS A 117 10.19 10.63 -6.70
CA CYS A 117 11.04 9.44 -6.85
C CYS A 117 11.75 9.09 -5.52
N LEU A 118 12.32 10.08 -4.83
CA LEU A 118 12.95 9.89 -3.52
C LEU A 118 11.96 9.39 -2.48
N MET A 119 10.74 9.95 -2.47
CA MET A 119 9.65 9.55 -1.61
C MET A 119 9.27 8.07 -1.86
N ALA A 120 8.99 7.72 -3.10
CA ALA A 120 8.59 6.37 -3.48
C ALA A 120 9.70 5.34 -3.20
N PHE A 121 10.96 5.71 -3.41
CA PHE A 121 12.11 4.91 -3.01
C PHE A 121 12.14 4.68 -1.49
N SER A 122 11.92 5.73 -0.69
CA SER A 122 11.92 5.62 0.79
C SER A 122 10.81 4.70 1.31
N VAL A 123 9.67 4.69 0.62
CA VAL A 123 8.48 3.90 0.98
C VAL A 123 8.59 2.44 0.52
N GLY A 124 9.43 2.14 -0.50
CA GLY A 124 9.46 0.84 -1.17
C GLY A 124 9.57 -0.38 -0.25
N GLY A 125 10.43 -0.31 0.78
CA GLY A 125 10.58 -1.39 1.76
C GLY A 125 9.76 -1.23 3.05
N LYS A 126 8.98 -0.16 3.17
CA LYS A 126 8.42 0.26 4.45
C LYS A 126 7.20 -0.55 4.87
N TYR A 127 6.20 -0.70 3.98
CA TYR A 127 4.99 -1.45 4.30
C TYR A 127 5.31 -2.91 4.65
N THR A 128 6.10 -3.59 3.84
CA THR A 128 6.56 -4.96 4.10
C THR A 128 7.42 -5.03 5.36
N GLY A 129 8.25 -4.01 5.61
CA GLY A 129 9.04 -3.86 6.83
C GLY A 129 8.18 -3.67 8.08
N VAL A 130 7.12 -2.85 8.02
CA VAL A 130 6.16 -2.68 9.12
C VAL A 130 5.41 -3.98 9.40
N VAL A 131 4.90 -4.66 8.38
CA VAL A 131 4.20 -5.95 8.54
C VAL A 131 5.14 -6.99 9.17
N ALA A 132 6.39 -7.09 8.71
CA ALA A 132 7.39 -7.99 9.29
C ALA A 132 7.66 -7.65 10.76
N TYR A 133 7.87 -6.37 11.08
CA TYR A 133 8.10 -5.89 12.44
C TYR A 133 6.91 -6.19 13.37
N LEU A 134 5.69 -5.90 12.93
CA LEU A 134 4.46 -6.18 13.67
C LEU A 134 4.29 -7.67 13.94
N MET A 135 4.56 -8.51 12.94
CA MET A 135 4.47 -9.95 13.06
C MET A 135 5.53 -10.52 14.02
N GLU A 136 6.78 -10.03 13.92
CA GLU A 136 7.90 -10.44 14.77
C GLU A 136 7.69 -10.06 16.24
N GLY A 137 6.98 -8.94 16.49
CA GLY A 137 6.68 -8.43 17.82
C GLY A 137 5.36 -8.89 18.43
N ALA A 138 4.49 -9.51 17.64
CA ALA A 138 3.18 -9.96 18.10
C ALA A 138 3.24 -11.39 18.66
N ARG A 139 2.33 -11.67 19.61
CA ARG A 139 2.06 -13.07 20.03
C ARG A 139 1.69 -13.93 18.84
N ALA A 140 2.26 -15.13 18.74
CA ALA A 140 2.06 -16.04 17.62
C ALA A 140 0.57 -16.21 17.24
N ARG A 141 -0.32 -16.38 18.25
CA ARG A 141 -1.78 -16.55 18.07
C ARG A 141 -2.53 -15.27 17.63
N ARG A 142 -1.87 -14.10 17.53
CA ARG A 142 -2.49 -12.81 17.16
C ARG A 142 -1.76 -12.09 16.03
N ARG A 143 -0.86 -12.75 15.32
CA ARG A 143 -0.09 -12.16 14.23
C ARG A 143 -0.97 -11.64 13.10
N GLY A 144 -2.03 -12.39 12.74
CA GLY A 144 -2.99 -12.00 11.72
C GLY A 144 -3.72 -10.71 12.10
N PHE A 145 -4.24 -10.63 13.31
CA PHE A 145 -4.90 -9.44 13.81
C PHE A 145 -3.95 -8.23 13.85
N VAL A 146 -2.77 -8.38 14.44
CA VAL A 146 -1.83 -7.25 14.59
C VAL A 146 -1.32 -6.77 13.22
N ALA A 147 -1.01 -7.68 12.30
CA ALA A 147 -0.59 -7.31 10.94
C ALA A 147 -1.73 -6.64 10.15
N SER A 148 -2.99 -7.05 10.33
CA SER A 148 -4.15 -6.47 9.65
C SER A 148 -4.43 -5.01 10.06
N LEU A 149 -3.99 -4.60 11.25
CA LEU A 149 -4.07 -3.19 11.67
C LEU A 149 -3.23 -2.26 10.78
N ALA A 150 -2.17 -2.76 10.14
CA ALA A 150 -1.43 -1.97 9.16
C ALA A 150 -2.29 -1.68 7.91
N SER A 151 -3.10 -2.65 7.46
CA SER A 151 -4.02 -2.45 6.33
C SER A 151 -5.16 -1.48 6.69
N ALA A 152 -5.72 -1.55 7.90
CA ALA A 152 -6.70 -0.57 8.36
C ALA A 152 -6.08 0.84 8.47
N ALA A 153 -4.85 0.94 8.98
CA ALA A 153 -4.13 2.20 9.11
C ALA A 153 -3.85 2.86 7.75
N SER A 154 -3.62 2.07 6.69
CA SER A 154 -3.44 2.62 5.34
C SER A 154 -4.67 3.40 4.86
N GLU A 155 -5.87 2.88 5.08
CA GLU A 155 -7.12 3.56 4.70
C GLU A 155 -7.38 4.80 5.54
N ILE A 156 -7.04 4.77 6.83
CA ILE A 156 -7.11 5.97 7.69
C ILE A 156 -6.20 7.08 7.13
N GLY A 157 -5.00 6.71 6.68
CA GLY A 157 -4.07 7.65 6.04
C GLY A 157 -4.66 8.27 4.77
N ALA A 158 -5.27 7.45 3.92
CA ALA A 158 -5.92 7.90 2.69
C ALA A 158 -7.09 8.86 2.97
N LEU A 159 -7.96 8.53 3.94
CA LEU A 159 -9.07 9.38 4.35
C LEU A 159 -8.59 10.72 4.95
N LEU A 160 -7.53 10.71 5.76
CA LEU A 160 -6.93 11.93 6.29
C LEU A 160 -6.38 12.83 5.16
N ALA A 161 -5.73 12.24 4.16
CA ALA A 161 -5.24 12.99 3.00
C ALA A 161 -6.39 13.66 2.23
N ALA A 162 -7.47 12.91 1.98
CA ALA A 162 -8.68 13.45 1.35
C ALA A 162 -9.29 14.60 2.16
N GLY A 163 -9.41 14.41 3.49
CA GLY A 163 -9.98 15.41 4.39
C GLY A 163 -9.15 16.69 4.44
N VAL A 164 -7.83 16.58 4.57
CA VAL A 164 -6.93 17.74 4.61
C VAL A 164 -6.91 18.46 3.25
N ALA A 165 -6.85 17.72 2.13
CA ALA A 165 -6.92 18.31 0.80
C ALA A 165 -8.24 19.05 0.58
N ALA A 166 -9.38 18.43 0.91
CA ALA A 166 -10.71 19.04 0.77
C ALA A 166 -10.87 20.28 1.65
N ALA A 167 -10.43 20.22 2.92
CA ALA A 167 -10.47 21.37 3.83
C ALA A 167 -9.61 22.51 3.31
N THR A 168 -8.41 22.24 2.78
CA THR A 168 -7.54 23.27 2.21
C THR A 168 -8.20 23.96 1.04
N VAL A 169 -8.80 23.22 0.12
CA VAL A 169 -9.50 23.78 -1.06
C VAL A 169 -10.76 24.53 -0.66
N ALA A 170 -11.52 24.04 0.33
CA ALA A 170 -12.78 24.68 0.75
C ALA A 170 -12.58 25.97 1.56
N LEU A 171 -11.46 26.11 2.26
CA LEU A 171 -11.20 27.25 3.15
C LEU A 171 -10.38 28.38 2.49
N MET A 172 -9.90 28.17 1.26
CA MET A 172 -9.05 29.12 0.57
C MET A 172 -9.61 29.48 -0.80
N ASP A 173 -9.44 30.75 -1.19
CA ASP A 173 -9.72 31.19 -2.57
C ASP A 173 -8.66 30.67 -3.55
N ASP A 174 -9.00 30.62 -4.84
CA ASP A 174 -8.14 30.06 -5.90
C ASP A 174 -6.76 30.77 -6.00
N ALA A 175 -6.70 32.08 -5.73
CA ALA A 175 -5.45 32.84 -5.81
C ALA A 175 -4.51 32.45 -4.65
N SER A 176 -5.00 32.51 -3.42
CA SER A 176 -4.25 32.08 -2.23
C SER A 176 -3.86 30.60 -2.28
N LEU A 177 -4.75 29.76 -2.82
CA LEU A 177 -4.49 28.32 -2.99
C LEU A 177 -3.33 28.09 -3.97
N ALA A 178 -3.30 28.82 -5.09
CA ALA A 178 -2.23 28.70 -6.09
C ALA A 178 -0.91 29.30 -5.61
N GLU A 179 -0.94 30.38 -4.83
CA GLU A 179 0.26 31.09 -4.36
C GLU A 179 0.99 30.28 -3.27
N TRP A 180 0.28 29.87 -2.22
CA TRP A 180 0.91 29.20 -1.07
C TRP A 180 0.09 28.06 -0.46
N GLY A 181 -1.26 28.08 -0.56
CA GLY A 181 -2.16 27.18 0.16
C GLY A 181 -1.96 25.71 -0.18
N TRP A 182 -1.51 25.40 -1.40
CA TRP A 182 -1.18 24.04 -1.81
C TRP A 182 -0.08 23.38 -0.96
N ARG A 183 0.70 24.17 -0.22
CA ARG A 183 1.75 23.70 0.68
C ARG A 183 1.21 23.13 1.98
N ILE A 184 0.02 23.57 2.42
CA ILE A 184 -0.57 23.18 3.71
C ILE A 184 -0.67 21.67 3.88
N PRO A 185 -1.25 20.91 2.93
CA PRO A 185 -1.34 19.46 3.08
C PRO A 185 0.02 18.79 3.21
N PHE A 186 1.06 19.29 2.54
CA PHE A 186 2.43 18.75 2.64
C PHE A 186 3.08 19.11 3.96
N PHE A 187 2.84 20.31 4.52
CA PHE A 187 3.31 20.67 5.87
C PHE A 187 2.63 19.83 6.95
N VAL A 188 1.32 19.58 6.84
CA VAL A 188 0.60 18.67 7.74
C VAL A 188 1.22 17.28 7.68
N GLY A 189 1.47 16.76 6.48
CA GLY A 189 2.10 15.48 6.29
C GLY A 189 3.53 15.42 6.83
N ALA A 190 4.35 16.44 6.57
CA ALA A 190 5.72 16.54 7.10
C ALA A 190 5.71 16.62 8.64
N GLY A 191 4.77 17.34 9.24
CA GLY A 191 4.60 17.41 10.69
C GLY A 191 4.24 16.07 11.29
N MET A 192 3.26 15.36 10.72
CA MET A 192 2.92 13.99 11.14
C MET A 192 4.11 13.03 10.97
N ALA A 193 4.82 13.12 9.84
CA ALA A 193 5.99 12.29 9.57
C ALA A 193 7.11 12.56 10.57
N GLY A 194 7.36 13.82 10.92
CA GLY A 194 8.34 14.22 11.93
C GLY A 194 7.99 13.70 13.32
N LEU A 195 6.73 13.80 13.73
CA LEU A 195 6.26 13.26 15.01
C LEU A 195 6.44 11.73 15.08
N VAL A 196 6.09 11.02 14.00
CA VAL A 196 6.28 9.57 13.92
C VAL A 196 7.78 9.22 13.89
N LEU A 197 8.63 10.01 13.22
CA LEU A 197 10.08 9.81 13.23
C LEU A 197 10.66 9.93 14.64
N LEU A 198 10.24 10.96 15.39
CA LEU A 198 10.61 11.12 16.80
C LEU A 198 10.12 9.94 17.66
N ALA A 199 8.86 9.50 17.47
CA ALA A 199 8.34 8.35 18.16
C ALA A 199 9.11 7.05 17.80
N ARG A 200 9.52 6.88 16.53
CA ARG A 200 10.33 5.74 16.09
C ARG A 200 11.73 5.69 16.68
N SER A 201 12.31 6.83 17.02
CA SER A 201 13.63 6.85 17.68
C SER A 201 13.65 6.09 19.01
N THR A 202 12.47 5.95 19.65
CA THR A 202 12.29 5.22 20.92
C THR A 202 11.84 3.76 20.73
N MET A 203 11.67 3.28 19.49
CA MET A 203 11.25 1.89 19.24
C MET A 203 12.36 0.90 19.58
N GLU A 204 11.92 -0.27 20.03
CA GLU A 204 12.81 -1.41 20.27
C GLU A 204 13.17 -2.09 18.94
N GLU A 205 14.33 -2.78 18.92
CA GLU A 205 14.67 -3.64 17.79
C GLU A 205 13.82 -4.93 17.81
N SER A 206 13.63 -5.55 16.66
CA SER A 206 12.81 -6.75 16.56
C SER A 206 13.44 -7.92 17.35
N PRO A 207 12.63 -8.68 18.10
CA PRO A 207 13.13 -9.84 18.84
C PRO A 207 13.77 -10.90 17.95
N ASP A 208 13.25 -11.06 16.72
CA ASP A 208 13.79 -12.01 15.73
C ASP A 208 15.19 -11.59 15.29
N PHE A 209 15.40 -10.29 15.04
CA PHE A 209 16.73 -9.79 14.65
C PHE A 209 17.74 -9.92 15.78
N LEU A 210 17.36 -9.59 17.00
CA LEU A 210 18.24 -9.75 18.18
C LEU A 210 18.65 -11.21 18.39
N ARG A 211 17.72 -12.16 18.19
CA ARG A 211 18.04 -13.60 18.25
C ARG A 211 19.00 -14.02 17.15
N GLN A 212 18.82 -13.53 15.92
CA GLN A 212 19.74 -13.82 14.80
C GLN A 212 21.13 -13.26 15.09
N GLN A 213 21.23 -12.06 15.66
CA GLN A 213 22.48 -11.44 16.05
C GLN A 213 23.20 -12.25 17.14
N ALA A 214 22.47 -12.65 18.18
CA ALA A 214 23.02 -13.47 19.27
C ALA A 214 23.49 -14.86 18.79
N GLN A 215 22.87 -15.41 17.74
CA GLN A 215 23.21 -16.70 17.13
C GLN A 215 24.23 -16.59 15.99
N SER A 216 24.76 -15.39 15.69
CA SER A 216 25.66 -15.11 14.56
C SER A 216 25.08 -15.54 13.20
N ARG A 217 23.74 -15.47 13.05
CA ARG A 217 22.99 -15.86 11.84
C ARG A 217 22.59 -14.69 10.95
N VAL A 218 23.06 -13.48 11.25
CA VAL A 218 22.81 -12.31 10.41
C VAL A 218 23.45 -12.50 9.03
N PRO A 219 22.69 -12.42 7.94
CA PRO A 219 23.22 -12.72 6.62
C PRO A 219 24.21 -11.67 6.15
N ARG A 220 25.39 -12.09 5.66
CA ARG A 220 26.38 -11.18 5.06
C ARG A 220 25.91 -10.57 3.75
N ASN A 221 25.16 -11.34 2.94
CA ASN A 221 24.56 -10.88 1.68
C ASN A 221 23.10 -11.38 1.58
N PRO A 222 22.14 -10.62 2.18
CA PRO A 222 20.72 -11.00 2.18
C PRO A 222 20.15 -11.22 0.78
N LEU A 223 20.54 -10.39 -0.20
CA LEU A 223 20.02 -10.49 -1.58
C LEU A 223 20.40 -11.82 -2.23
N ARG A 224 21.69 -12.17 -2.20
CA ARG A 224 22.18 -13.45 -2.75
C ARG A 224 21.55 -14.63 -2.02
N GLN A 225 21.44 -14.56 -0.69
CA GLN A 225 20.82 -15.62 0.11
C GLN A 225 19.35 -15.81 -0.26
N SER A 226 18.58 -14.73 -0.38
CA SER A 226 17.17 -14.78 -0.76
C SER A 226 16.99 -15.38 -2.15
N LEU A 227 17.77 -14.95 -3.14
CA LEU A 227 17.69 -15.48 -4.52
C LEU A 227 18.13 -16.94 -4.65
N THR A 228 18.99 -17.44 -3.76
CA THR A 228 19.47 -18.83 -3.83
C THR A 228 18.65 -19.78 -2.96
N ARG A 229 18.28 -19.38 -1.75
CA ARG A 229 17.67 -20.25 -0.75
C ARG A 229 16.17 -20.05 -0.57
N HIS A 230 15.62 -18.86 -0.91
CA HIS A 230 14.23 -18.51 -0.67
C HIS A 230 13.38 -18.36 -1.93
N ARG A 231 13.72 -19.08 -3.02
CA ARG A 231 13.00 -18.98 -4.30
C ARG A 231 11.52 -19.32 -4.19
N LEU A 232 11.18 -20.39 -3.49
CA LEU A 232 9.78 -20.80 -3.30
C LEU A 232 9.00 -19.84 -2.40
N PRO A 233 9.52 -19.38 -1.24
CA PRO A 233 8.94 -18.27 -0.50
C PRO A 233 8.72 -16.99 -1.32
N ILE A 234 9.68 -16.59 -2.17
CA ILE A 234 9.55 -15.43 -3.07
C ILE A 234 8.39 -15.62 -4.04
N LEU A 235 8.31 -16.79 -4.70
CA LEU A 235 7.22 -17.10 -5.63
C LEU A 235 5.85 -17.11 -4.93
N ARG A 236 5.75 -17.72 -3.74
CA ARG A 236 4.52 -17.70 -2.94
C ARG A 236 4.14 -16.29 -2.52
N GLY A 237 5.11 -15.51 -2.02
CA GLY A 237 4.91 -14.11 -1.66
C GLY A 237 4.48 -13.26 -2.85
N PHE A 238 5.09 -13.48 -4.02
CA PHE A 238 4.69 -12.83 -5.27
C PHE A 238 3.22 -13.15 -5.63
N ALA A 239 2.84 -14.43 -5.62
CA ALA A 239 1.50 -14.87 -5.98
C ALA A 239 0.41 -14.30 -5.03
N ILE A 240 0.65 -14.39 -3.70
CA ILE A 240 -0.28 -13.85 -2.71
C ILE A 240 -0.41 -12.33 -2.87
N SER A 241 0.70 -11.62 -3.06
CA SER A 241 0.70 -10.18 -3.23
C SER A 241 0.14 -9.72 -4.57
N ALA A 242 0.27 -10.53 -5.63
CA ALA A 242 -0.38 -10.27 -6.91
C ALA A 242 -1.90 -10.28 -6.77
N LEU A 243 -2.46 -11.30 -6.08
CA LEU A 243 -3.89 -11.35 -5.77
C LEU A 243 -4.32 -10.15 -4.92
N GLY A 244 -3.59 -9.84 -3.83
CA GLY A 244 -3.89 -8.70 -2.98
C GLY A 244 -3.83 -7.37 -3.73
N SER A 245 -2.81 -7.17 -4.56
CA SER A 245 -2.64 -5.91 -5.29
C SER A 245 -3.71 -5.72 -6.36
N ILE A 246 -4.03 -6.72 -7.17
CA ILE A 246 -5.05 -6.54 -8.21
C ILE A 246 -6.44 -6.35 -7.62
N THR A 247 -6.79 -7.07 -6.55
CA THR A 247 -8.08 -6.90 -5.87
C THR A 247 -8.21 -5.51 -5.25
N TYR A 248 -7.13 -4.96 -4.69
CA TYR A 248 -7.12 -3.63 -4.11
C TYR A 248 -7.15 -2.53 -5.18
N TYR A 249 -6.20 -2.54 -6.12
CA TYR A 249 -6.04 -1.43 -7.06
C TYR A 249 -7.12 -1.41 -8.15
N VAL A 250 -7.56 -2.55 -8.63
CA VAL A 250 -8.67 -2.61 -9.61
C VAL A 250 -10.02 -2.65 -8.92
N GLY A 251 -10.16 -3.40 -7.83
CA GLY A 251 -11.44 -3.58 -7.13
C GLY A 251 -11.81 -2.44 -6.17
N ILE A 252 -10.88 -1.56 -5.80
CA ILE A 252 -11.15 -0.42 -4.92
C ILE A 252 -10.70 0.89 -5.57
N THR A 253 -9.39 1.04 -5.84
CA THR A 253 -8.80 2.31 -6.29
C THR A 253 -9.30 2.75 -7.67
N TYR A 254 -9.51 1.82 -8.59
CA TYR A 254 -9.98 2.12 -9.96
C TYR A 254 -11.51 2.32 -10.04
N VAL A 255 -12.29 1.82 -9.09
CA VAL A 255 -13.77 1.86 -9.12
C VAL A 255 -14.35 3.26 -9.34
N PRO A 256 -13.89 4.34 -8.69
CA PRO A 256 -14.40 5.68 -8.98
C PRO A 256 -14.21 6.10 -10.44
N SER A 257 -13.02 5.85 -11.00
CA SER A 257 -12.72 6.15 -12.39
C SER A 257 -13.55 5.29 -13.37
N PHE A 258 -13.85 4.06 -13.00
CA PHE A 258 -14.75 3.18 -13.75
C PHE A 258 -16.16 3.73 -13.77
N LEU A 259 -16.73 4.10 -12.63
CA LEU A 259 -18.10 4.60 -12.51
C LEU A 259 -18.31 5.93 -13.24
N THR A 260 -17.35 6.84 -13.14
CA THR A 260 -17.39 8.11 -13.87
C THR A 260 -17.15 7.93 -15.36
N GLY A 261 -16.17 7.10 -15.73
CA GLY A 261 -15.81 6.85 -17.13
C GLY A 261 -16.88 6.10 -17.92
N THR A 262 -17.69 5.26 -17.27
CA THR A 262 -18.85 4.58 -17.89
C THR A 262 -20.13 5.40 -17.84
N GLY A 263 -20.13 6.55 -17.17
CA GLY A 263 -21.32 7.37 -16.97
C GLY A 263 -22.32 6.80 -15.96
N ALA A 264 -21.96 5.76 -15.22
CA ALA A 264 -22.82 5.13 -14.22
C ALA A 264 -23.08 6.01 -13.01
N MET A 265 -22.14 6.92 -12.67
CA MET A 265 -22.27 7.87 -11.57
C MET A 265 -21.59 9.21 -11.89
N ALA A 266 -22.10 10.29 -11.28
CA ALA A 266 -21.41 11.58 -11.23
C ALA A 266 -20.16 11.48 -10.35
N GLU A 267 -19.13 12.30 -10.64
CA GLU A 267 -17.84 12.28 -9.96
C GLU A 267 -17.96 12.43 -8.43
N GLY A 268 -18.76 13.38 -7.96
CA GLY A 268 -18.98 13.58 -6.52
C GLY A 268 -19.59 12.36 -5.82
N ALA A 269 -20.55 11.67 -6.47
CA ALA A 269 -21.15 10.46 -5.93
C ALA A 269 -20.14 9.28 -5.90
N ALA A 270 -19.29 9.15 -6.92
CA ALA A 270 -18.25 8.14 -6.97
C ALA A 270 -17.18 8.35 -5.90
N LEU A 271 -16.85 9.60 -5.54
CA LEU A 271 -15.95 9.93 -4.44
C LEU A 271 -16.56 9.57 -3.06
N TRP A 272 -17.83 9.84 -2.84
CA TRP A 272 -18.53 9.40 -1.63
C TRP A 272 -18.53 7.87 -1.49
N LEU A 273 -18.73 7.18 -2.59
CA LEU A 273 -18.68 5.72 -2.62
C LEU A 273 -17.30 5.19 -2.27
N SER A 274 -16.22 5.88 -2.69
CA SER A 274 -14.85 5.55 -2.27
C SER A 274 -14.63 5.70 -0.77
N THR A 275 -15.24 6.73 -0.16
CA THR A 275 -15.21 6.91 1.30
C THR A 275 -15.91 5.75 2.01
N ALA A 276 -17.08 5.32 1.52
CA ALA A 276 -17.79 4.16 2.05
C ALA A 276 -16.95 2.88 1.89
N ALA A 277 -16.30 2.68 0.73
CA ALA A 277 -15.42 1.55 0.48
C ALA A 277 -14.23 1.53 1.46
N ALA A 278 -13.58 2.67 1.70
CA ALA A 278 -12.48 2.79 2.67
C ALA A 278 -12.94 2.42 4.10
N LEU A 279 -14.13 2.86 4.53
CA LEU A 279 -14.70 2.48 5.82
C LEU A 279 -14.93 0.96 5.92
N VAL A 280 -15.41 0.34 4.84
CA VAL A 280 -15.57 -1.13 4.78
C VAL A 280 -14.23 -1.84 4.93
N VAL A 281 -13.17 -1.38 4.26
CA VAL A 281 -11.81 -1.94 4.41
C VAL A 281 -11.33 -1.82 5.84
N ILE A 282 -11.47 -0.63 6.46
CA ILE A 282 -11.07 -0.40 7.87
C ILE A 282 -11.75 -1.40 8.81
N LEU A 283 -13.03 -1.68 8.59
CA LEU A 283 -13.79 -2.58 9.44
C LEU A 283 -13.46 -4.06 9.15
N VAL A 284 -13.40 -4.45 7.88
CA VAL A 284 -13.23 -5.86 7.46
C VAL A 284 -11.84 -6.40 7.79
N THR A 285 -10.79 -5.58 7.63
CA THR A 285 -9.41 -6.05 7.78
C THR A 285 -9.10 -6.65 9.16
N PRO A 286 -9.44 -6.01 10.31
CA PRO A 286 -9.18 -6.61 11.63
C PRO A 286 -9.97 -7.90 11.87
N PHE A 287 -11.23 -7.96 11.41
CA PHE A 287 -12.06 -9.18 11.53
C PHE A 287 -11.46 -10.34 10.74
N THR A 288 -11.00 -10.08 9.52
CA THR A 288 -10.40 -11.10 8.67
C THR A 288 -9.05 -11.56 9.23
N GLY A 289 -8.28 -10.64 9.81
CA GLY A 289 -7.06 -10.97 10.54
C GLY A 289 -7.30 -11.89 11.73
N LEU A 290 -8.33 -11.60 12.55
CA LEU A 290 -8.76 -12.45 13.65
C LEU A 290 -9.28 -13.81 13.17
N LEU A 291 -10.05 -13.83 12.09
CA LEU A 291 -10.56 -15.07 11.50
C LEU A 291 -9.41 -15.96 11.06
N ALA A 292 -8.41 -15.39 10.37
CA ALA A 292 -7.23 -16.11 9.94
C ALA A 292 -6.37 -16.62 11.11
N ASP A 293 -6.37 -15.93 12.25
CA ASP A 293 -5.71 -16.41 13.46
C ASP A 293 -6.41 -17.65 14.05
N ARG A 294 -7.75 -17.75 13.91
CA ARG A 294 -8.57 -18.84 14.47
C ARG A 294 -8.65 -20.06 13.58
N ILE A 295 -8.99 -19.89 12.31
CA ILE A 295 -9.27 -21.00 11.39
C ILE A 295 -8.11 -21.36 10.46
N GLY A 296 -7.04 -20.54 10.44
CA GLY A 296 -5.84 -20.75 9.62
C GLY A 296 -5.72 -19.74 8.48
N ARG A 297 -4.48 -19.53 8.03
CA ARG A 297 -4.16 -18.62 6.91
C ARG A 297 -4.62 -19.20 5.59
N ARG A 298 -4.26 -20.47 5.36
CA ARG A 298 -4.54 -21.17 4.10
C ARG A 298 -6.04 -21.26 3.79
N PRO A 299 -6.95 -21.76 4.67
CA PRO A 299 -8.36 -21.85 4.36
C PRO A 299 -9.00 -20.47 4.09
N VAL A 300 -8.60 -19.41 4.81
CA VAL A 300 -9.09 -18.05 4.56
C VAL A 300 -8.63 -17.55 3.21
N LEU A 301 -7.34 -17.68 2.87
CA LEU A 301 -6.84 -17.24 1.57
C LEU A 301 -7.44 -18.05 0.40
N LEU A 302 -7.69 -19.34 0.57
CA LEU A 302 -8.36 -20.16 -0.45
C LEU A 302 -9.78 -19.68 -0.69
N SER A 303 -10.57 -19.43 0.37
CA SER A 303 -11.92 -18.91 0.22
C SER A 303 -11.94 -17.53 -0.44
N LEU A 304 -11.01 -16.65 -0.05
CA LEU A 304 -10.86 -15.33 -0.67
C LEU A 304 -10.37 -15.41 -2.12
N GLY A 305 -9.48 -16.35 -2.45
CA GLY A 305 -9.05 -16.60 -3.83
C GLY A 305 -10.19 -17.11 -4.72
N MET A 306 -11.03 -18.02 -4.21
CA MET A 306 -12.24 -18.47 -4.91
C MET A 306 -13.25 -17.31 -5.08
N ALA A 307 -13.45 -16.50 -4.04
CA ALA A 307 -14.28 -15.30 -4.13
C ALA A 307 -13.71 -14.29 -5.15
N GLY A 308 -12.38 -14.11 -5.18
CA GLY A 308 -11.67 -13.29 -6.17
C GLY A 308 -11.82 -13.78 -7.61
N ALA A 309 -12.00 -15.09 -7.81
CA ALA A 309 -12.29 -15.66 -9.13
C ALA A 309 -13.77 -15.47 -9.54
N ALA A 310 -14.71 -15.53 -8.60
CA ALA A 310 -16.14 -15.58 -8.90
C ALA A 310 -16.86 -14.22 -8.82
N LEU A 311 -16.52 -13.37 -7.83
CA LEU A 311 -17.30 -12.16 -7.53
C LEU A 311 -16.99 -10.95 -8.42
N PRO A 312 -15.75 -10.67 -8.86
CA PRO A 312 -15.44 -9.37 -9.48
C PRO A 312 -16.25 -9.09 -10.75
N MET A 313 -16.41 -10.06 -11.66
CA MET A 313 -17.19 -9.84 -12.88
C MET A 313 -18.68 -9.50 -12.61
N PRO A 314 -19.43 -10.25 -11.77
CA PRO A 314 -20.77 -9.87 -11.37
C PRO A 314 -20.85 -8.49 -10.68
N MET A 315 -19.85 -8.15 -9.85
CA MET A 315 -19.83 -6.86 -9.17
C MET A 315 -19.61 -5.69 -10.14
N PHE A 316 -18.70 -5.82 -11.10
CA PHE A 316 -18.55 -4.83 -12.16
C PHE A 316 -19.80 -4.72 -13.05
N LEU A 317 -20.46 -5.83 -13.31
CA LEU A 317 -21.76 -5.81 -14.03
C LEU A 317 -22.82 -5.03 -13.25
N LEU A 318 -22.98 -5.27 -11.96
CA LEU A 318 -23.90 -4.53 -11.10
C LEU A 318 -23.59 -3.03 -11.07
N MET A 319 -22.30 -2.66 -11.06
CA MET A 319 -21.88 -1.26 -11.05
C MET A 319 -22.26 -0.50 -12.32
N THR A 320 -22.34 -1.13 -13.47
CA THR A 320 -22.78 -0.46 -14.72
C THR A 320 -24.21 0.06 -14.67
N GLY A 321 -25.06 -0.52 -13.80
CA GLY A 321 -26.44 -0.07 -13.57
C GLY A 321 -26.57 1.17 -12.67
N GLY A 322 -25.47 1.66 -12.08
CA GLY A 322 -25.48 2.81 -11.16
C GLY A 322 -26.22 2.55 -9.83
N GLY A 323 -26.52 3.61 -9.12
CA GLY A 323 -27.34 3.60 -7.91
C GLY A 323 -26.94 2.57 -6.86
N GLY A 324 -27.92 1.79 -6.36
CA GLY A 324 -27.70 0.74 -5.35
C GLY A 324 -26.81 -0.39 -5.82
N GLY A 325 -26.82 -0.72 -7.13
CA GLY A 325 -25.94 -1.70 -7.73
C GLY A 325 -24.46 -1.29 -7.66
N ALA A 326 -24.18 -0.01 -7.92
CA ALA A 326 -22.84 0.54 -7.81
C ALA A 326 -22.34 0.50 -6.37
N LEU A 327 -23.18 0.86 -5.40
CA LEU A 327 -22.83 0.78 -3.98
C LEU A 327 -22.54 -0.66 -3.55
N LEU A 328 -23.43 -1.60 -3.88
CA LEU A 328 -23.25 -3.02 -3.54
C LEU A 328 -21.96 -3.59 -4.16
N GLY A 329 -21.74 -3.34 -5.45
CA GLY A 329 -20.54 -3.81 -6.15
C GLY A 329 -19.25 -3.28 -5.52
N ALA A 330 -19.20 -1.97 -5.28
CA ALA A 330 -18.02 -1.33 -4.67
C ALA A 330 -17.76 -1.82 -3.24
N VAL A 331 -18.79 -1.94 -2.40
CA VAL A 331 -18.67 -2.42 -1.01
C VAL A 331 -18.20 -3.88 -0.98
N MET A 332 -18.75 -4.73 -1.84
CA MET A 332 -18.34 -6.14 -1.92
C MET A 332 -16.89 -6.31 -2.39
N LEU A 333 -16.47 -5.53 -3.39
CA LEU A 333 -15.09 -5.54 -3.86
C LEU A 333 -14.14 -4.95 -2.81
N ALA A 334 -14.55 -3.90 -2.09
CA ALA A 334 -13.78 -3.34 -0.99
C ALA A 334 -13.60 -4.34 0.16
N ALA A 335 -14.67 -5.05 0.53
CA ALA A 335 -14.61 -6.12 1.53
C ALA A 335 -13.65 -7.25 1.10
N LEU A 336 -13.74 -7.68 -0.16
CA LEU A 336 -12.85 -8.71 -0.72
C LEU A 336 -11.39 -8.22 -0.71
N GLY A 337 -11.10 -7.03 -1.27
CA GLY A 337 -9.76 -6.48 -1.37
C GLY A 337 -9.13 -6.24 0.01
N GLY A 338 -9.90 -5.70 0.96
CA GLY A 338 -9.46 -5.51 2.34
C GLY A 338 -9.16 -6.84 3.03
N ALA A 339 -10.03 -7.84 2.88
CA ALA A 339 -9.82 -9.18 3.44
C ALA A 339 -8.57 -9.86 2.88
N VAL A 340 -8.38 -9.84 1.55
CA VAL A 340 -7.17 -10.39 0.89
C VAL A 340 -5.91 -9.66 1.36
N SER A 341 -5.95 -8.32 1.45
CA SER A 341 -4.83 -7.51 1.93
C SER A 341 -4.42 -7.89 3.35
N ALA A 342 -5.39 -8.02 4.27
CA ALA A 342 -5.14 -8.33 5.68
C ALA A 342 -4.45 -9.69 5.87
N VAL A 343 -5.01 -10.75 5.27
CA VAL A 343 -4.47 -12.12 5.42
C VAL A 343 -3.25 -12.35 4.54
N GLY A 344 -3.25 -11.74 3.35
CA GLY A 344 -2.13 -11.79 2.42
C GLY A 344 -0.85 -11.21 3.03
N ALA A 345 -0.93 -10.09 3.72
CA ALA A 345 0.22 -9.44 4.35
C ALA A 345 0.92 -10.35 5.36
N VAL A 346 0.19 -10.90 6.33
CA VAL A 346 0.76 -11.79 7.35
C VAL A 346 1.25 -13.10 6.73
N THR A 347 0.45 -13.72 5.86
CA THR A 347 0.81 -15.01 5.24
C THR A 347 2.07 -14.88 4.39
N THR A 348 2.20 -13.80 3.62
CA THR A 348 3.40 -13.52 2.82
C THR A 348 4.64 -13.38 3.72
N ALA A 349 4.54 -12.65 4.83
CA ALA A 349 5.64 -12.48 5.75
C ALA A 349 6.04 -13.79 6.46
N GLU A 350 5.06 -14.65 6.78
CA GLU A 350 5.28 -15.97 7.40
C GLU A 350 5.91 -17.00 6.46
N GLN A 351 5.91 -16.78 5.12
CA GLN A 351 6.62 -17.65 4.19
C GLN A 351 8.15 -17.59 4.34
N PHE A 352 8.67 -16.51 4.91
CA PHE A 352 10.12 -16.30 5.02
C PHE A 352 10.59 -16.59 6.45
N PRO A 353 11.72 -17.33 6.59
CA PRO A 353 12.43 -17.38 7.88
C PRO A 353 12.88 -15.97 8.26
N GLY A 354 13.18 -15.73 9.54
CA GLY A 354 13.66 -14.42 10.00
C GLY A 354 14.85 -13.88 9.21
N GLU A 355 15.75 -14.79 8.82
CA GLU A 355 16.94 -14.49 8.02
C GLU A 355 16.56 -14.18 6.56
N GLY A 356 16.81 -12.95 6.08
CA GLY A 356 16.48 -12.52 4.71
C GLY A 356 14.98 -12.26 4.46
N ARG A 357 14.17 -12.12 5.51
CA ARG A 357 12.72 -11.88 5.38
C ARG A 357 12.41 -10.60 4.64
N LEU A 358 13.05 -9.48 5.00
CA LEU A 358 12.76 -8.18 4.37
C LEU A 358 13.18 -8.18 2.90
N THR A 359 14.36 -8.71 2.59
CA THR A 359 14.83 -8.84 1.20
C THR A 359 13.93 -9.77 0.39
N GLY A 360 13.49 -10.89 0.98
CA GLY A 360 12.57 -11.81 0.34
C GLY A 360 11.20 -11.17 0.05
N LEU A 361 10.66 -10.42 0.99
CA LEU A 361 9.42 -9.66 0.82
C LEU A 361 9.58 -8.58 -0.26
N ALA A 362 10.72 -7.89 -0.31
CA ALA A 362 11.01 -6.91 -1.36
C ALA A 362 10.97 -7.54 -2.76
N LEU A 363 11.62 -8.69 -2.92
CA LEU A 363 11.70 -9.39 -4.20
C LEU A 363 10.35 -10.00 -4.62
N GLY A 364 9.58 -10.54 -3.69
CA GLY A 364 8.28 -11.17 -3.97
C GLY A 364 7.14 -10.15 -3.94
N ALA A 365 6.80 -9.66 -2.75
CA ALA A 365 5.59 -8.86 -2.53
C ALA A 365 5.65 -7.48 -3.20
N THR A 366 6.75 -6.73 -3.03
CA THR A 366 6.81 -5.37 -3.59
C THR A 366 6.87 -5.38 -5.11
N THR A 367 7.56 -6.38 -5.72
CA THR A 367 7.58 -6.54 -7.17
C THR A 367 6.19 -6.90 -7.71
N ALA A 368 5.45 -7.80 -7.03
CA ALA A 368 4.07 -8.11 -7.41
C ALA A 368 3.18 -6.86 -7.31
N THR A 369 3.32 -6.07 -6.24
CA THR A 369 2.54 -4.83 -6.08
C THR A 369 2.87 -3.80 -7.16
N ALA A 370 4.12 -3.68 -7.60
CA ALA A 370 4.48 -2.79 -8.69
C ALA A 370 3.80 -3.19 -10.02
N LEU A 371 3.74 -4.48 -10.31
CA LEU A 371 3.13 -5.01 -11.54
C LEU A 371 1.60 -5.01 -11.46
N PHE A 372 1.04 -5.63 -10.42
CA PHE A 372 -0.41 -5.85 -10.28
C PHE A 372 -1.15 -4.70 -9.57
N GLY A 373 -0.43 -3.76 -8.98
CA GLY A 373 -0.99 -2.52 -8.42
C GLY A 373 -0.76 -1.34 -9.35
N GLY A 374 0.50 -1.05 -9.72
CA GLY A 374 0.85 0.15 -10.48
C GLY A 374 0.30 0.18 -11.91
N LEU A 375 0.34 -0.94 -12.64
CA LEU A 375 -0.05 -1.01 -14.05
C LEU A 375 -1.52 -1.35 -14.28
N THR A 376 -2.17 -2.06 -13.36
CA THR A 376 -3.49 -2.66 -13.62
C THR A 376 -4.64 -1.66 -13.74
N PRO A 377 -4.71 -0.53 -13.01
CA PRO A 377 -5.73 0.48 -13.24
C PRO A 377 -5.66 1.09 -14.65
N TRP A 378 -4.44 1.40 -15.11
CA TRP A 378 -4.23 1.88 -16.48
C TRP A 378 -4.62 0.83 -17.52
N LEU A 379 -4.22 -0.42 -17.33
CA LEU A 379 -4.56 -1.52 -18.24
C LEU A 379 -6.07 -1.77 -18.29
N ALA A 380 -6.76 -1.70 -17.15
CA ALA A 380 -8.20 -1.82 -17.07
C ALA A 380 -8.92 -0.71 -17.88
N HIS A 381 -8.48 0.53 -17.69
CA HIS A 381 -8.99 1.68 -18.42
C HIS A 381 -8.72 1.54 -19.93
N TRP A 382 -7.51 1.19 -20.32
CA TRP A 382 -7.13 0.99 -21.72
C TRP A 382 -7.94 -0.13 -22.41
N LEU A 383 -8.17 -1.25 -21.70
CA LEU A 383 -8.98 -2.35 -22.22
C LEU A 383 -10.43 -1.90 -22.48
N ILE A 384 -11.06 -1.20 -21.54
CA ILE A 384 -12.43 -0.68 -21.73
C ILE A 384 -12.47 0.31 -22.90
N ALA A 385 -11.53 1.26 -22.97
CA ALA A 385 -11.48 2.25 -24.04
C ALA A 385 -11.30 1.63 -25.43
N ARG A 386 -10.54 0.53 -25.55
CA ARG A 386 -10.27 -0.15 -26.81
C ARG A 386 -11.34 -1.15 -27.23
N THR A 387 -11.94 -1.84 -26.28
CA THR A 387 -12.84 -2.98 -26.56
C THR A 387 -14.30 -2.68 -26.26
N GLY A 388 -14.63 -1.62 -25.52
CA GLY A 388 -15.95 -1.36 -24.98
C GLY A 388 -16.41 -2.36 -23.90
N TRP A 389 -15.54 -3.31 -23.53
CA TRP A 389 -15.88 -4.38 -22.59
C TRP A 389 -15.77 -3.91 -21.14
N THR A 390 -16.89 -3.49 -20.56
CA THR A 390 -16.98 -2.94 -19.20
C THR A 390 -16.66 -3.96 -18.10
N LEU A 391 -16.70 -5.26 -18.39
CA LEU A 391 -16.37 -6.32 -17.44
C LEU A 391 -14.86 -6.65 -17.39
N ALA A 392 -14.04 -6.01 -18.25
CA ALA A 392 -12.61 -6.25 -18.31
C ALA A 392 -11.89 -6.13 -16.94
N PRO A 393 -12.17 -5.13 -16.08
CA PRO A 393 -11.54 -5.04 -14.77
C PRO A 393 -11.86 -6.24 -13.87
N GLY A 394 -13.11 -6.69 -13.88
CA GLY A 394 -13.56 -7.89 -13.15
C GLY A 394 -12.87 -9.16 -13.65
N ALA A 395 -12.75 -9.30 -14.98
CA ALA A 395 -12.06 -10.42 -15.61
C ALA A 395 -10.56 -10.45 -15.26
N MET A 396 -9.90 -9.29 -15.23
CA MET A 396 -8.49 -9.19 -14.82
C MET A 396 -8.27 -9.72 -13.40
N ILE A 397 -9.14 -9.35 -12.45
CA ILE A 397 -9.07 -9.85 -11.07
C ILE A 397 -9.29 -11.37 -11.06
N ALA A 398 -10.32 -11.84 -11.76
CA ALA A 398 -10.67 -13.27 -11.82
C ALA A 398 -9.55 -14.13 -12.41
N ILE A 399 -8.91 -13.68 -13.49
CA ILE A 399 -7.78 -14.38 -14.14
C ILE A 399 -6.60 -14.51 -13.17
N VAL A 400 -6.23 -13.43 -12.49
CA VAL A 400 -5.12 -13.47 -11.52
C VAL A 400 -5.49 -14.36 -10.33
N ALA A 401 -6.72 -14.28 -9.83
CA ALA A 401 -7.18 -15.15 -8.76
C ALA A 401 -7.10 -16.63 -9.16
N LEU A 402 -7.58 -16.99 -10.35
CA LEU A 402 -7.49 -18.36 -10.88
C LEU A 402 -6.02 -18.83 -11.05
N ALA A 403 -5.16 -17.95 -11.56
CA ALA A 403 -3.72 -18.26 -11.72
C ALA A 403 -3.00 -18.48 -10.39
N VAL A 404 -3.45 -17.81 -9.32
CA VAL A 404 -2.87 -17.90 -7.97
C VAL A 404 -3.43 -19.10 -7.19
N LEU A 405 -4.64 -19.58 -7.47
CA LEU A 405 -5.27 -20.70 -6.74
C LEU A 405 -4.38 -21.94 -6.60
N PRO A 406 -3.65 -22.44 -7.63
CA PRO A 406 -2.76 -23.59 -7.48
C PRO A 406 -1.64 -23.36 -6.46
N VAL A 407 -1.17 -22.10 -6.32
CA VAL A 407 -0.17 -21.75 -5.30
C VAL A 407 -0.81 -21.78 -3.92
N LEU A 408 -2.02 -21.23 -3.77
CA LEU A 408 -2.76 -21.22 -2.49
C LEU A 408 -3.09 -22.64 -2.02
N LEU A 409 -3.43 -23.56 -2.94
CA LEU A 409 -3.70 -24.96 -2.64
C LEU A 409 -2.48 -25.68 -2.06
N ARG A 410 -1.27 -25.26 -2.46
CA ARG A 410 0.00 -25.85 -2.01
C ARG A 410 0.68 -25.05 -0.91
N LEU A 411 -0.01 -24.02 -0.37
CA LEU A 411 0.53 -23.19 0.69
C LEU A 411 0.60 -23.99 1.99
N PRO A 412 1.72 -23.96 2.73
CA PRO A 412 1.75 -24.51 4.08
C PRO A 412 0.85 -23.69 5.00
N GLU A 413 0.19 -24.34 5.94
CA GLU A 413 -0.47 -23.63 7.02
C GLU A 413 0.57 -23.04 7.97
N THR A 414 0.41 -21.78 8.34
CA THR A 414 1.35 -21.06 9.20
C THR A 414 0.71 -20.57 10.51
N ALA A 415 -0.61 -20.73 10.65
CA ALA A 415 -1.29 -20.33 11.88
C ALA A 415 -0.93 -21.26 13.05
N PRO A 416 -0.39 -20.72 14.16
CA PRO A 416 0.01 -21.54 15.31
C PRO A 416 -1.15 -22.36 15.91
N ALA A 417 -2.37 -21.83 15.90
CA ALA A 417 -3.56 -22.53 16.40
C ALA A 417 -3.92 -23.80 15.60
N ARG A 418 -3.30 -24.05 14.46
CA ARG A 418 -3.52 -25.24 13.60
C ARG A 418 -2.30 -26.15 13.53
N LEU A 419 -1.18 -25.73 14.13
CA LEU A 419 0.07 -26.51 14.18
C LEU A 419 0.23 -27.25 15.53
N GLU A 420 -0.59 -26.87 16.53
CA GLU A 420 -0.80 -27.56 17.81
C GLU A 420 -1.96 -28.57 17.70
#